data_0752e71b87784d64676082f1f6f843a7
#
_entry.id   0752e71b87784d64676082f1f6f843a7
#
_cell.length_a   1.000
_cell.length_b   1.000
_cell.length_c   1.000
_cell.angle_alpha   90.00
_cell.angle_beta   90.00
_cell.angle_gamma   90.00
#
_symmetry.space_group_name_H-M   'P 1'
#
loop_
_entity.id
_entity.type
_entity.pdbx_description
1 polymer ?
#
loop_
_entity_poly.entity_id
_entity_poly.type
_entity_poly.pdbx_seq_one_letter_code
_entity_poly.pdbx_strand_id
1 'polypeptide(L)'
;MRLVNPRDEWPNRFADAAASGATAIIDDARVYDTTNAAIADLQMVYATTARSRDMTTEVVTPFEAVVRMKKDESGGVRSGVMFGKEAKGLTNDDVALANAILTVPLNPAFTSLNLAQAVFVLGYEWFQLGDETEDAVLAVPKETRLANKMELQGLFDHLETELDDSGFFQVLEKKPTMVRNI
;
A
#
# COMPACT_ATOMS: atom_id res chain seq x y z
N MET A 1 -13.14 -9.41 4.54
CA MET A 1 -13.00 -9.45 3.05
C MET A 1 -14.18 -10.18 2.42
N ARG A 2 -14.57 -9.84 1.17
CA ARG A 2 -15.65 -10.51 0.41
C ARG A 2 -15.13 -10.99 -0.93
N LEU A 3 -15.38 -12.25 -1.27
CA LEU A 3 -14.95 -12.90 -2.50
C LEU A 3 -16.20 -13.23 -3.32
N VAL A 4 -16.25 -12.78 -4.57
CA VAL A 4 -17.38 -13.04 -5.46
C VAL A 4 -16.98 -14.06 -6.52
N ASN A 5 -17.62 -15.21 -6.50
CA ASN A 5 -17.38 -16.31 -7.43
C ASN A 5 -15.88 -16.55 -7.69
N PRO A 6 -15.08 -16.84 -6.63
CA PRO A 6 -13.66 -17.10 -6.78
C PRO A 6 -13.43 -18.31 -7.70
N ARG A 7 -12.33 -18.27 -8.48
CA ARG A 7 -11.99 -19.36 -9.39
C ARG A 7 -11.67 -20.65 -8.65
N ASP A 8 -10.92 -20.50 -7.56
CA ASP A 8 -10.45 -21.63 -6.76
C ASP A 8 -11.32 -21.74 -5.49
N GLU A 9 -11.40 -22.93 -4.92
CA GLU A 9 -12.16 -23.15 -3.69
C GLU A 9 -11.65 -22.29 -2.54
N TRP A 10 -12.56 -21.92 -1.65
CA TRP A 10 -12.25 -21.17 -0.44
C TRP A 10 -12.73 -21.93 0.81
N PRO A 11 -11.94 -22.04 1.90
CA PRO A 11 -10.61 -21.46 2.11
C PRO A 11 -9.51 -22.09 1.24
N ASN A 12 -8.43 -21.32 0.97
CA ASN A 12 -7.38 -21.70 0.07
C ASN A 12 -6.00 -21.61 0.75
N ARG A 13 -5.29 -22.75 0.87
CA ARG A 13 -3.98 -22.84 1.53
C ARG A 13 -2.91 -21.92 0.94
N PHE A 14 -3.01 -21.54 -0.33
CA PHE A 14 -2.06 -20.62 -0.95
C PHE A 14 -2.33 -19.17 -0.52
N ALA A 15 -3.59 -18.84 -0.23
CA ALA A 15 -3.94 -17.53 0.33
C ALA A 15 -3.36 -17.38 1.75
N ASP A 16 -3.46 -18.43 2.58
CA ASP A 16 -2.88 -18.47 3.93
C ASP A 16 -1.36 -18.27 3.88
N ALA A 17 -0.68 -18.99 2.99
CA ALA A 17 0.77 -18.87 2.81
C ALA A 17 1.21 -17.48 2.34
N ALA A 18 0.37 -16.78 1.56
CA ALA A 18 0.64 -15.43 1.06
C ALA A 18 0.23 -14.30 2.02
N ALA A 19 -0.48 -14.63 3.11
CA ALA A 19 -1.07 -13.63 4.02
C ALA A 19 -0.04 -12.88 4.88
N SER A 20 1.23 -13.31 4.91
CA SER A 20 2.31 -12.65 5.68
C SER A 20 1.92 -12.32 7.13
N GLY A 21 1.18 -13.21 7.79
CA GLY A 21 0.68 -13.04 9.16
C GLY A 21 -0.70 -12.37 9.28
N ALA A 22 -1.28 -11.85 8.20
CA ALA A 22 -2.62 -11.26 8.21
C ALA A 22 -3.74 -12.32 8.03
N THR A 23 -3.61 -13.47 8.71
CA THR A 23 -4.53 -14.62 8.59
C THR A 23 -5.96 -14.29 8.99
N ALA A 24 -6.16 -13.39 9.95
CA ALA A 24 -7.49 -12.95 10.35
C ALA A 24 -8.34 -12.40 9.19
N ILE A 25 -7.71 -11.74 8.20
CA ILE A 25 -8.42 -11.24 7.00
C ILE A 25 -8.89 -12.41 6.13
N ILE A 26 -8.09 -13.47 6.06
CA ILE A 26 -8.38 -14.70 5.31
C ILE A 26 -9.49 -15.47 6.01
N ASP A 27 -9.40 -15.67 7.32
CA ASP A 27 -10.34 -16.42 8.15
C ASP A 27 -11.75 -15.76 8.13
N ASP A 28 -11.80 -14.41 8.16
CA ASP A 28 -13.04 -13.64 8.11
C ASP A 28 -13.60 -13.44 6.70
N ALA A 29 -12.94 -13.99 5.68
CA ALA A 29 -13.41 -13.84 4.30
C ALA A 29 -14.69 -14.61 4.03
N ARG A 30 -15.63 -13.96 3.35
CA ARG A 30 -16.92 -14.54 2.97
C ARG A 30 -17.04 -14.69 1.47
N VAL A 31 -17.54 -15.83 1.03
CA VAL A 31 -17.79 -16.12 -0.39
C VAL A 31 -19.23 -15.80 -0.76
N TYR A 32 -19.42 -15.21 -1.93
CA TYR A 32 -20.72 -14.85 -2.48
C TYR A 32 -20.79 -15.29 -3.96
N ASP A 33 -21.97 -15.69 -4.40
CA ASP A 33 -22.20 -16.11 -5.77
C ASP A 33 -22.26 -14.91 -6.75
N THR A 34 -22.73 -13.75 -6.28
CA THR A 34 -22.92 -12.55 -7.10
C THR A 34 -22.42 -11.27 -6.41
N THR A 35 -22.06 -10.28 -7.24
CA THR A 35 -21.68 -8.96 -6.76
C THR A 35 -22.81 -8.31 -5.98
N ASN A 36 -24.06 -8.40 -6.45
CA ASN A 36 -25.23 -7.87 -5.74
C ASN A 36 -25.38 -8.43 -4.32
N ALA A 37 -25.20 -9.74 -4.15
CA ALA A 37 -25.27 -10.37 -2.84
C ALA A 37 -24.10 -9.90 -1.94
N ALA A 38 -22.93 -9.72 -2.52
CA ALA A 38 -21.74 -9.30 -1.78
C ALA A 38 -21.82 -7.85 -1.26
N ILE A 39 -22.57 -6.96 -1.90
CA ILE A 39 -22.69 -5.54 -1.55
C ILE A 39 -24.04 -5.17 -0.94
N ALA A 40 -24.96 -6.12 -0.80
CA ALA A 40 -26.38 -5.88 -0.43
C ALA A 40 -26.56 -5.13 0.89
N ASP A 41 -25.61 -5.19 1.80
CA ASP A 41 -25.62 -4.53 3.11
C ASP A 41 -24.84 -3.22 3.15
N LEU A 42 -24.27 -2.76 2.03
CA LEU A 42 -23.51 -1.52 1.93
C LEU A 42 -24.39 -0.37 1.43
N GLN A 43 -24.11 0.83 1.92
CA GLN A 43 -24.77 2.05 1.49
C GLN A 43 -23.93 2.81 0.46
N MET A 44 -22.59 2.66 0.49
CA MET A 44 -21.68 3.33 -0.42
C MET A 44 -20.72 2.32 -1.02
N VAL A 45 -20.65 2.25 -2.34
CA VAL A 45 -19.83 1.32 -3.08
C VAL A 45 -18.96 2.05 -4.10
N TYR A 46 -17.65 1.81 -4.06
CA TYR A 46 -16.68 2.35 -5.00
C TYR A 46 -16.22 1.25 -5.95
N ALA A 47 -16.16 1.54 -7.25
CA ALA A 47 -15.64 0.60 -8.25
C ALA A 47 -14.26 1.04 -8.73
N THR A 48 -13.24 0.19 -8.61
CA THR A 48 -11.91 0.48 -9.13
C THR A 48 -11.84 0.25 -10.63
N THR A 49 -11.42 1.25 -11.42
CA THR A 49 -11.18 1.09 -12.85
C THR A 49 -10.12 2.06 -13.37
N ALA A 50 -9.28 1.56 -14.28
CA ALA A 50 -8.32 2.37 -15.04
C ALA A 50 -8.91 2.90 -16.36
N ARG A 51 -10.13 2.49 -16.74
CA ARG A 51 -10.75 2.89 -18.00
C ARG A 51 -11.66 4.09 -17.78
N SER A 52 -11.40 5.18 -18.49
CA SER A 52 -12.40 6.24 -18.62
C SER A 52 -13.60 5.65 -19.38
N ARG A 53 -14.75 5.70 -18.76
CA ARG A 53 -16.03 5.30 -19.36
C ARG A 53 -16.86 6.57 -19.48
N ASP A 54 -17.68 6.67 -20.51
CA ASP A 54 -18.64 7.76 -20.68
C ASP A 54 -19.79 7.63 -19.67
N MET A 55 -19.43 7.73 -18.39
CA MET A 55 -20.37 7.62 -17.28
C MET A 55 -20.51 8.95 -16.57
N THR A 56 -21.73 9.29 -16.22
CA THR A 56 -22.07 10.45 -15.36
C THR A 56 -21.69 10.25 -13.90
N THR A 57 -21.06 9.11 -13.56
CA THR A 57 -20.67 8.73 -12.21
C THR A 57 -19.44 9.50 -11.77
N GLU A 58 -19.45 10.01 -10.56
CA GLU A 58 -18.34 10.75 -9.97
C GLU A 58 -17.06 9.90 -9.93
N VAL A 59 -15.92 10.52 -10.22
CA VAL A 59 -14.60 9.87 -10.17
C VAL A 59 -13.81 10.46 -9.01
N VAL A 60 -13.25 9.61 -8.18
CA VAL A 60 -12.46 9.98 -6.99
C VAL A 60 -11.10 9.30 -7.00
N THR A 61 -10.12 9.93 -6.35
CA THR A 61 -8.81 9.33 -6.07
C THR A 61 -8.89 8.39 -4.85
N PRO A 62 -7.88 7.52 -4.61
CA PRO A 62 -7.81 6.70 -3.40
C PRO A 62 -7.91 7.53 -2.11
N PHE A 63 -7.16 8.62 -2.03
CA PHE A 63 -7.20 9.53 -0.89
C PHE A 63 -8.60 10.10 -0.63
N GLU A 64 -9.26 10.67 -1.66
CA GLU A 64 -10.62 11.20 -1.54
C GLU A 64 -11.64 10.13 -1.14
N ALA A 65 -11.53 8.93 -1.71
CA ALA A 65 -12.39 7.80 -1.36
C ALA A 65 -12.23 7.43 0.12
N VAL A 66 -10.99 7.35 0.61
CA VAL A 66 -10.71 6.98 2.01
C VAL A 66 -11.19 8.07 2.98
N VAL A 67 -10.99 9.35 2.68
CA VAL A 67 -11.52 10.46 3.48
C VAL A 67 -13.04 10.35 3.62
N ARG A 68 -13.74 10.05 2.52
CA ARG A 68 -15.19 9.84 2.52
C ARG A 68 -15.60 8.62 3.34
N MET A 69 -14.94 7.46 3.11
CA MET A 69 -15.23 6.23 3.84
C MET A 69 -15.01 6.37 5.36
N LYS A 70 -13.97 7.07 5.80
CA LYS A 70 -13.74 7.37 7.22
C LYS A 70 -14.83 8.24 7.82
N LYS A 71 -15.28 9.25 7.08
CA LYS A 71 -16.43 10.09 7.48
C LYS A 71 -17.72 9.29 7.52
N ASP A 72 -17.97 8.44 6.55
CA ASP A 72 -19.14 7.57 6.45
C ASP A 72 -19.18 6.60 7.63
N GLU A 73 -18.04 5.96 7.94
CA GLU A 73 -17.89 5.04 9.07
C GLU A 73 -18.27 5.71 10.40
N SER A 74 -17.81 6.94 10.64
CA SER A 74 -18.15 7.71 11.84
C SER A 74 -19.64 8.05 11.93
N GLY A 75 -20.33 8.11 10.78
CA GLY A 75 -21.79 8.29 10.66
C GLY A 75 -22.59 6.99 10.64
N GLY A 76 -21.96 5.82 10.80
CA GLY A 76 -22.60 4.52 10.76
C GLY A 76 -22.95 4.02 9.34
N VAL A 77 -22.45 4.68 8.30
CA VAL A 77 -22.60 4.27 6.89
C VAL A 77 -21.54 3.22 6.55
N ARG A 78 -21.99 2.09 6.01
CA ARG A 78 -21.07 1.02 5.57
C ARG A 78 -20.68 1.22 4.12
N SER A 79 -19.37 1.37 3.90
CA SER A 79 -18.78 1.55 2.59
C SER A 79 -17.99 0.30 2.17
N GLY A 80 -17.82 0.12 0.86
CA GLY A 80 -16.98 -0.94 0.31
C GLY A 80 -16.35 -0.56 -1.02
N VAL A 81 -15.23 -1.20 -1.34
CA VAL A 81 -14.52 -1.01 -2.62
C VAL A 81 -14.49 -2.32 -3.38
N MET A 82 -14.92 -2.28 -4.62
CA MET A 82 -14.89 -3.41 -5.55
C MET A 82 -13.60 -3.36 -6.37
N PHE A 83 -12.92 -4.51 -6.39
CA PHE A 83 -11.76 -4.75 -7.25
C PHE A 83 -12.10 -5.85 -8.26
N GLY A 84 -11.71 -5.67 -9.50
CA GLY A 84 -11.95 -6.62 -10.56
C GLY A 84 -10.84 -7.67 -10.69
N LYS A 85 -11.03 -8.62 -11.60
CA LYS A 85 -10.03 -9.64 -11.96
C LYS A 85 -8.83 -8.98 -12.63
N GLU A 86 -7.62 -9.51 -12.39
CA GLU A 86 -6.36 -8.95 -12.91
C GLU A 86 -6.38 -8.73 -14.43
N ALA A 87 -6.87 -9.72 -15.19
CA ALA A 87 -6.82 -9.69 -16.65
C ALA A 87 -7.91 -8.80 -17.29
N LYS A 88 -9.07 -8.63 -16.63
CA LYS A 88 -10.25 -8.02 -17.26
C LYS A 88 -10.81 -6.83 -16.48
N GLY A 89 -10.44 -6.68 -15.20
CA GLY A 89 -11.04 -5.71 -14.30
C GLY A 89 -12.50 -6.05 -13.95
N LEU A 90 -13.24 -5.06 -13.50
CA LEU A 90 -14.68 -5.14 -13.26
C LEU A 90 -15.43 -5.12 -14.59
N THR A 91 -16.56 -5.83 -14.63
CA THR A 91 -17.50 -5.77 -15.76
C THR A 91 -18.27 -4.45 -15.78
N ASN A 92 -18.96 -4.14 -16.88
CA ASN A 92 -19.81 -2.94 -16.92
C ASN A 92 -20.97 -3.03 -15.93
N ASP A 93 -21.51 -4.24 -15.74
CA ASP A 93 -22.59 -4.48 -14.79
C ASP A 93 -22.11 -4.28 -13.35
N ASP A 94 -20.89 -4.74 -12.99
CA ASP A 94 -20.31 -4.47 -11.67
C ASP A 94 -20.12 -2.97 -11.46
N VAL A 95 -19.56 -2.26 -12.44
CA VAL A 95 -19.33 -0.82 -12.34
C VAL A 95 -20.64 -0.03 -12.23
N ALA A 96 -21.71 -0.48 -12.88
CA ALA A 96 -23.03 0.14 -12.78
C ALA A 96 -23.66 0.06 -11.37
N LEU A 97 -23.19 -0.86 -10.53
CA LEU A 97 -23.64 -0.99 -9.13
C LEU A 97 -22.94 0.00 -8.18
N ALA A 98 -21.89 0.68 -8.64
CA ALA A 98 -21.10 1.58 -7.80
C ALA A 98 -21.73 2.99 -7.73
N ASN A 99 -21.58 3.63 -6.57
CA ASN A 99 -21.94 5.03 -6.35
C ASN A 99 -20.87 6.00 -6.88
N ALA A 100 -19.61 5.57 -6.89
CA ALA A 100 -18.49 6.35 -7.40
C ALA A 100 -17.42 5.44 -8.03
N ILE A 101 -16.66 6.01 -8.96
CA ILE A 101 -15.51 5.37 -9.60
C ILE A 101 -14.25 5.77 -8.84
N LEU A 102 -13.45 4.78 -8.43
CA LEU A 102 -12.14 5.01 -7.83
C LEU A 102 -11.06 4.78 -8.88
N THR A 103 -10.30 5.82 -9.19
CA THR A 103 -9.20 5.75 -10.15
C THR A 103 -7.89 6.18 -9.48
N VAL A 104 -6.88 5.33 -9.56
CA VAL A 104 -5.52 5.66 -9.10
C VAL A 104 -4.86 6.51 -10.17
N PRO A 105 -4.40 7.74 -9.88
CA PRO A 105 -3.64 8.55 -10.82
C PRO A 105 -2.29 7.88 -11.12
N LEU A 106 -2.07 7.51 -12.37
CA LEU A 106 -0.86 6.84 -12.84
C LEU A 106 -0.26 7.57 -14.03
N ASN A 107 0.94 7.13 -14.43
CA ASN A 107 1.54 7.59 -15.67
C ASN A 107 0.60 7.27 -16.85
N PRO A 108 0.22 8.28 -17.68
CA PRO A 108 -0.67 8.06 -18.82
C PRO A 108 -0.20 6.98 -19.82
N ALA A 109 1.10 6.70 -19.88
CA ALA A 109 1.66 5.64 -20.71
C ALA A 109 1.42 4.22 -20.12
N PHE A 110 1.12 4.12 -18.82
CA PHE A 110 0.95 2.86 -18.09
C PHE A 110 -0.16 3.01 -17.03
N THR A 111 -1.40 2.92 -17.48
CA THR A 111 -2.58 3.22 -16.66
C THR A 111 -3.13 2.05 -15.86
N SER A 112 -2.52 0.86 -15.97
CA SER A 112 -3.00 -0.35 -15.28
C SER A 112 -2.09 -0.73 -14.12
N LEU A 113 -2.68 -0.99 -12.96
CA LEU A 113 -2.03 -1.60 -11.81
C LEU A 113 -2.33 -3.09 -11.73
N ASN A 114 -1.40 -3.85 -11.17
CA ASN A 114 -1.67 -5.18 -10.66
C ASN A 114 -2.71 -5.08 -9.52
N LEU A 115 -3.54 -6.09 -9.35
CA LEU A 115 -4.60 -6.10 -8.33
C LEU A 115 -4.06 -5.88 -6.91
N ALA A 116 -2.98 -6.56 -6.54
CA ALA A 116 -2.38 -6.39 -5.22
C ALA A 116 -1.86 -4.97 -4.98
N GLN A 117 -1.29 -4.33 -6.01
CA GLN A 117 -0.86 -2.93 -5.95
C GLN A 117 -2.05 -1.98 -5.77
N ALA A 118 -3.15 -2.20 -6.48
CA ALA A 118 -4.36 -1.39 -6.34
C ALA A 118 -4.96 -1.51 -4.92
N VAL A 119 -5.01 -2.72 -4.37
CA VAL A 119 -5.45 -2.96 -2.99
C VAL A 119 -4.49 -2.30 -1.99
N PHE A 120 -3.17 -2.42 -2.23
CA PHE A 120 -2.17 -1.82 -1.36
C PHE A 120 -2.26 -0.30 -1.32
N VAL A 121 -2.42 0.37 -2.47
CA VAL A 121 -2.57 1.84 -2.51
C VAL A 121 -3.74 2.29 -1.64
N LEU A 122 -4.90 1.64 -1.76
CA LEU A 122 -6.05 1.99 -0.95
C LEU A 122 -5.84 1.70 0.54
N GLY A 123 -5.24 0.55 0.86
CA GLY A 123 -4.91 0.17 2.23
C GLY A 123 -3.90 1.13 2.88
N TYR A 124 -2.93 1.61 2.10
CA TYR A 124 -1.95 2.59 2.54
C TYR A 124 -2.61 3.94 2.87
N GLU A 125 -3.45 4.47 1.98
CA GLU A 125 -4.20 5.71 2.24
C GLU A 125 -5.11 5.58 3.47
N TRP A 126 -5.75 4.41 3.64
CA TRP A 126 -6.57 4.12 4.81
C TRP A 126 -5.77 4.17 6.11
N PHE A 127 -4.58 3.57 6.11
CA PHE A 127 -3.67 3.55 7.25
C PHE A 127 -3.17 4.97 7.56
N GLN A 128 -2.71 5.71 6.55
CA GLN A 128 -2.15 7.05 6.71
C GLN A 128 -3.14 8.05 7.34
N LEU A 129 -4.42 7.98 7.00
CA LEU A 129 -5.45 8.84 7.61
C LEU A 129 -5.77 8.50 9.06
N GLY A 130 -5.32 7.36 9.56
CA GLY A 130 -5.48 6.96 10.96
C GLY A 130 -4.16 6.96 11.74
N ASP A 131 -3.05 7.25 11.06
CA ASP A 131 -1.73 7.24 11.67
C ASP A 131 -1.43 8.62 12.29
N GLU A 132 -1.37 8.65 13.61
CA GLU A 132 -0.99 9.84 14.40
C GLU A 132 0.52 9.88 14.70
N THR A 133 1.33 9.02 14.07
CA THR A 133 2.78 8.98 14.25
C THR A 133 3.39 10.27 13.69
N GLU A 134 4.06 11.01 14.53
CA GLU A 134 4.81 12.20 14.10
C GLU A 134 5.92 11.80 13.12
N ASP A 135 6.06 12.57 12.03
CA ASP A 135 7.14 12.38 11.08
C ASP A 135 8.49 12.55 11.78
N ALA A 136 9.38 11.55 11.65
CA ALA A 136 10.74 11.65 12.14
C ALA A 136 11.51 12.69 11.31
N VAL A 137 11.56 13.92 11.78
CA VAL A 137 12.28 15.02 11.12
C VAL A 137 13.66 15.15 11.72
N LEU A 138 14.70 15.01 10.89
CA LEU A 138 16.06 15.32 11.27
C LEU A 138 16.22 16.85 11.42
N ALA A 139 16.37 17.33 12.66
CA ALA A 139 16.66 18.73 12.93
C ALA A 139 18.11 19.06 12.52
N VAL A 140 18.28 19.66 11.35
CA VAL A 140 19.58 20.17 10.90
C VAL A 140 19.76 21.60 11.46
N PRO A 141 20.84 21.91 12.21
CA PRO A 141 21.12 23.26 12.69
C PRO A 141 21.21 24.25 11.52
N LYS A 142 20.77 25.50 11.75
CA LYS A 142 20.66 26.52 10.68
C LYS A 142 21.97 26.82 9.94
N GLU A 143 23.10 26.61 10.57
CA GLU A 143 24.44 26.89 10.01
C GLU A 143 25.13 25.67 9.41
N THR A 144 24.45 24.52 9.36
CA THR A 144 24.96 23.27 8.81
C THR A 144 24.10 22.80 7.64
N ARG A 145 24.68 21.95 6.81
CA ARG A 145 23.98 21.25 5.75
C ARG A 145 24.23 19.74 5.86
N LEU A 146 23.39 18.95 5.26
CA LEU A 146 23.64 17.53 5.13
C LEU A 146 24.89 17.29 4.26
N ALA A 147 25.79 16.42 4.74
CA ALA A 147 26.92 15.97 3.95
C ALA A 147 26.44 15.19 2.73
N ASN A 148 27.07 15.39 1.59
CA ASN A 148 26.88 14.52 0.45
C ASN A 148 27.62 13.18 0.66
N LYS A 149 27.35 12.19 -0.22
CA LYS A 149 27.92 10.85 -0.05
C LYS A 149 29.43 10.82 -0.15
N MET A 150 30.03 11.70 -0.94
CA MET A 150 31.51 11.80 -1.08
C MET A 150 32.15 12.36 0.21
N GLU A 151 31.53 13.36 0.82
CA GLU A 151 32.00 13.92 2.10
C GLU A 151 31.87 12.91 3.24
N LEU A 152 30.75 12.17 3.28
CA LEU A 152 30.55 11.10 4.25
C LEU A 152 31.54 9.95 4.07
N GLN A 153 31.80 9.54 2.81
CA GLN A 153 32.81 8.53 2.51
C GLN A 153 34.20 8.99 2.93
N GLY A 154 34.56 10.25 2.68
CA GLY A 154 35.83 10.80 3.11
C GLY A 154 36.00 10.77 4.64
N LEU A 155 34.91 10.98 5.40
CA LEU A 155 34.93 10.82 6.86
C LEU A 155 35.23 9.37 7.27
N PHE A 156 34.55 8.41 6.63
CA PHE A 156 34.78 6.99 6.94
C PHE A 156 36.18 6.51 6.56
N ASP A 157 36.71 6.93 5.41
CA ASP A 157 38.06 6.60 4.98
C ASP A 157 39.10 7.16 5.96
N HIS A 158 38.90 8.41 6.41
CA HIS A 158 39.76 9.02 7.42
C HIS A 158 39.68 8.28 8.77
N LEU A 159 38.47 7.98 9.23
CA LEU A 159 38.24 7.24 10.48
C LEU A 159 38.88 5.84 10.44
N GLU A 160 38.72 5.11 9.32
CA GLU A 160 39.35 3.79 9.14
C GLU A 160 40.88 3.87 9.20
N THR A 161 41.47 4.90 8.57
CA THR A 161 42.92 5.13 8.60
C THR A 161 43.41 5.38 10.02
N GLU A 162 42.77 6.28 10.77
CA GLU A 162 43.16 6.59 12.14
C GLU A 162 43.00 5.39 13.08
N LEU A 163 41.96 4.56 12.88
CA LEU A 163 41.76 3.34 13.65
C LEU A 163 42.82 2.27 13.32
N ASP A 164 43.27 2.17 12.07
CA ASP A 164 44.38 1.31 11.69
C ASP A 164 45.69 1.76 12.35
N ASP A 165 46.02 3.04 12.23
CA ASP A 165 47.25 3.62 12.76
C ASP A 165 47.31 3.53 14.30
N SER A 166 46.19 3.62 14.96
CA SER A 166 46.09 3.43 16.42
C SER A 166 46.17 1.96 16.88
N GLY A 167 46.15 0.99 15.94
CA GLY A 167 46.13 -0.44 16.26
C GLY A 167 44.79 -0.95 16.80
N PHE A 168 43.69 -0.24 16.56
CA PHE A 168 42.37 -0.64 17.01
C PHE A 168 41.96 -2.03 16.46
N PHE A 169 42.29 -2.29 15.20
CA PHE A 169 41.98 -3.56 14.55
C PHE A 169 43.00 -4.65 14.88
N GLN A 170 42.98 -5.14 16.12
CA GLN A 170 43.91 -6.15 16.62
C GLN A 170 43.86 -7.49 15.86
N VAL A 171 42.70 -7.84 15.28
CA VAL A 171 42.47 -9.06 14.50
C VAL A 171 42.15 -8.68 13.06
N LEU A 172 43.14 -8.72 12.19
CA LEU A 172 43.04 -8.28 10.78
C LEU A 172 41.94 -9.01 10.00
N GLU A 173 41.69 -10.28 10.30
CA GLU A 173 40.63 -11.07 9.64
C GLU A 173 39.22 -10.55 9.96
N LYS A 174 39.02 -9.89 11.08
CA LYS A 174 37.74 -9.30 11.51
C LYS A 174 37.55 -7.85 11.06
N LYS A 175 38.63 -7.18 10.62
CA LYS A 175 38.57 -5.79 10.20
C LYS A 175 37.46 -5.47 9.21
N PRO A 176 37.23 -6.24 8.10
CA PRO A 176 36.17 -5.94 7.14
C PRO A 176 34.77 -5.96 7.73
N THR A 177 34.53 -6.80 8.76
CA THR A 177 33.26 -6.85 9.46
C THR A 177 33.10 -5.70 10.44
N MET A 178 34.18 -5.31 11.11
CA MET A 178 34.19 -4.20 12.06
C MET A 178 33.97 -2.86 11.32
N VAL A 179 34.64 -2.64 10.20
CA VAL A 179 34.47 -1.44 9.35
C VAL A 179 33.05 -1.28 8.83
N ARG A 180 32.34 -2.39 8.51
CA ARG A 180 30.92 -2.30 8.11
C ARG A 180 29.97 -1.90 9.23
N ASN A 181 30.40 -2.03 10.47
CA ASN A 181 29.57 -1.76 11.66
C ASN A 181 29.89 -0.41 12.30
N ILE A 182 30.85 0.33 11.75
CA ILE A 182 31.16 1.71 12.08
C ILE A 182 30.31 2.65 11.21
#